data_e2de86b36fa43b523a57670a12dc9b3e
#
_entry.id   e2de86b36fa43b523a57670a12dc9b3e
#
_cell.length_a   1.000
_cell.length_b   1.000
_cell.length_c   1.000
_cell.angle_alpha   90.00
_cell.angle_beta   90.00
_cell.angle_gamma   90.00
#
_symmetry.space_group_name_H-M   'P 1'
#
loop_
_entity.id
_entity.type
_entity.pdbx_description
1 polymer ?
#
loop_
_entity_poly.entity_id
_entity_poly.type
_entity_poly.pdbx_seq_one_letter_code
_entity_poly.pdbx_strand_id
1 'polypeptide(L)'
;MIGQHAPTSDVERLVQRIARLEERVADLQRSLVPLRPFTPVLSAVTTDPSLGSLGSVGGDYTVEGGRCRWAATIVFDGSGVSAGSGAYRVLLPVAPKASITFRHVGSGWWYLPTPTPGFRQVELDASPGGVWARMICEAGEVTHAVPAAPSATAVLSVGGEYPIA
;
A
#
# COMPACT_ATOMS: atom_id res chain seq x y z
N MET A 1 -64.64 11.89 -1.09
CA MET A 1 -64.33 10.48 -1.25
C MET A 1 -62.91 10.27 -0.73
N ILE A 2 -62.80 9.61 0.39
CA ILE A 2 -61.48 9.31 0.99
C ILE A 2 -61.13 7.89 0.49
N GLY A 3 -60.13 7.80 -0.41
CA GLY A 3 -59.64 6.51 -0.91
C GLY A 3 -59.02 5.71 0.24
N GLN A 4 -59.64 4.63 0.65
CA GLN A 4 -59.07 3.64 1.56
C GLN A 4 -57.99 2.88 0.76
N HIS A 5 -56.73 3.12 1.11
CA HIS A 5 -55.65 2.21 0.71
C HIS A 5 -55.83 0.89 1.45
N ALA A 6 -56.06 -0.17 0.70
CA ALA A 6 -56.12 -1.52 1.26
C ALA A 6 -54.75 -1.82 1.92
N PRO A 7 -54.72 -2.46 3.11
CA PRO A 7 -53.49 -2.83 3.74
C PRO A 7 -52.73 -3.84 2.88
N THR A 8 -51.52 -3.51 2.48
CA THR A 8 -50.59 -4.40 1.78
C THR A 8 -50.41 -5.66 2.58
N SER A 9 -50.55 -6.84 1.97
CA SER A 9 -50.39 -8.11 2.67
C SER A 9 -48.98 -8.26 3.22
N ASP A 10 -48.80 -9.00 4.29
CA ASP A 10 -47.47 -9.23 4.89
C ASP A 10 -46.50 -9.87 3.87
N VAL A 11 -47.04 -10.67 2.94
CA VAL A 11 -46.24 -11.25 1.85
C VAL A 11 -45.75 -10.17 0.88
N GLU A 12 -46.56 -9.20 0.50
CA GLU A 12 -46.14 -8.10 -0.36
C GLU A 12 -45.07 -7.21 0.31
N ARG A 13 -45.21 -6.98 1.61
CA ARG A 13 -44.18 -6.27 2.39
C ARG A 13 -42.86 -7.03 2.42
N LEU A 14 -42.89 -8.35 2.60
CA LEU A 14 -41.71 -9.18 2.58
C LEU A 14 -41.04 -9.19 1.19
N VAL A 15 -41.81 -9.34 0.13
CA VAL A 15 -41.30 -9.27 -1.25
C VAL A 15 -40.61 -7.94 -1.53
N GLN A 16 -41.24 -6.81 -1.15
CA GLN A 16 -40.63 -5.49 -1.31
C GLN A 16 -39.35 -5.32 -0.51
N ARG A 17 -39.30 -5.90 0.72
CA ARG A 17 -38.10 -5.84 1.56
C ARG A 17 -36.95 -6.68 0.99
N ILE A 18 -37.27 -7.86 0.44
CA ILE A 18 -36.28 -8.70 -0.26
C ILE A 18 -35.72 -7.96 -1.46
N ALA A 19 -36.56 -7.40 -2.33
CA ALA A 19 -36.11 -6.65 -3.50
C ALA A 19 -35.17 -5.48 -3.13
N ARG A 20 -35.47 -4.73 -2.06
CA ARG A 20 -34.61 -3.66 -1.57
C ARG A 20 -33.27 -4.17 -1.02
N LEU A 21 -33.28 -5.32 -0.35
CA LEU A 21 -32.05 -5.92 0.16
C LEU A 21 -31.17 -6.43 -0.98
N GLU A 22 -31.76 -7.05 -1.99
CA GLU A 22 -31.05 -7.51 -3.21
C GLU A 22 -30.39 -6.33 -3.94
N GLU A 23 -31.13 -5.22 -4.11
CA GLU A 23 -30.60 -3.98 -4.70
C GLU A 23 -29.41 -3.43 -3.90
N ARG A 24 -29.54 -3.36 -2.57
CA ARG A 24 -28.45 -2.91 -1.69
C ARG A 24 -27.23 -3.84 -1.73
N VAL A 25 -27.44 -5.14 -1.81
CA VAL A 25 -26.35 -6.12 -1.95
C VAL A 25 -25.65 -5.92 -3.30
N ALA A 26 -26.40 -5.74 -4.38
CA ALA A 26 -25.84 -5.46 -5.70
C ALA A 26 -25.06 -4.13 -5.74
N ASP A 27 -25.54 -3.09 -5.04
CA ASP A 27 -24.84 -1.80 -4.92
C ASP A 27 -23.55 -1.95 -4.11
N LEU A 28 -23.59 -2.66 -2.99
CA LEU A 28 -22.39 -2.94 -2.18
C LEU A 28 -21.37 -3.75 -2.98
N GLN A 29 -21.79 -4.77 -3.72
CA GLN A 29 -20.89 -5.55 -4.59
C GLN A 29 -20.25 -4.70 -5.69
N ARG A 30 -20.99 -3.75 -6.28
CA ARG A 30 -20.47 -2.81 -7.27
C ARG A 30 -19.49 -1.80 -6.67
N SER A 31 -19.66 -1.47 -5.40
CA SER A 31 -18.78 -0.53 -4.68
C SER A 31 -17.48 -1.15 -4.17
N LEU A 32 -17.34 -2.49 -4.23
CA LEU A 32 -16.09 -3.16 -3.86
C LEU A 32 -15.02 -2.90 -4.92
N VAL A 33 -14.08 -2.03 -4.60
CA VAL A 33 -12.91 -1.80 -5.44
C VAL A 33 -12.01 -3.04 -5.37
N PRO A 34 -11.72 -3.70 -6.48
CA PRO A 34 -10.91 -4.92 -6.45
C PRO A 34 -9.50 -4.64 -5.96
N LEU A 35 -9.09 -5.39 -4.95
CA LEU A 35 -7.71 -5.43 -4.50
C LEU A 35 -6.87 -6.14 -5.57
N ARG A 36 -5.76 -5.53 -5.98
CA ARG A 36 -4.86 -6.04 -7.02
C ARG A 36 -3.51 -6.34 -6.40
N PRO A 37 -3.00 -7.56 -6.51
CA PRO A 37 -1.67 -7.87 -6.03
C PRO A 37 -0.61 -7.19 -6.91
N PHE A 38 0.51 -6.80 -6.29
CA PHE A 38 1.72 -6.40 -7.00
C PHE A 38 2.95 -6.90 -6.25
N THR A 39 4.07 -6.98 -6.94
CA THR A 39 5.33 -7.37 -6.35
C THR A 39 6.14 -6.11 -6.04
N PRO A 40 6.23 -5.68 -4.78
CA PRO A 40 7.05 -4.54 -4.41
C PRO A 40 8.53 -4.85 -4.64
N VAL A 41 9.28 -3.84 -5.07
CA VAL A 41 10.73 -3.94 -5.25
C VAL A 41 11.39 -2.88 -4.38
N LEU A 42 12.30 -3.31 -3.52
CA LEU A 42 13.24 -2.42 -2.87
C LEU A 42 14.52 -2.39 -3.70
N SER A 43 14.93 -1.23 -4.12
CA SER A 43 16.14 -1.02 -4.91
C SER A 43 17.03 0.01 -4.20
N ALA A 44 18.29 0.04 -4.51
CA ALA A 44 19.21 1.09 -4.10
C ALA A 44 19.85 1.75 -5.33
N VAL A 45 20.31 2.99 -5.17
CA VAL A 45 20.82 3.78 -6.29
C VAL A 45 22.10 3.20 -6.90
N THR A 46 22.92 2.51 -6.09
CA THR A 46 24.23 1.98 -6.56
C THR A 46 24.22 0.46 -6.70
N THR A 47 23.87 -0.27 -5.64
CA THR A 47 23.80 -1.75 -5.65
C THR A 47 22.57 -2.17 -4.89
N ASP A 48 21.71 -2.97 -5.52
CA ASP A 48 20.47 -3.42 -4.90
C ASP A 48 20.73 -4.30 -3.67
N PRO A 49 19.89 -4.20 -2.64
CA PRO A 49 19.95 -5.09 -1.49
C PRO A 49 19.55 -6.53 -1.90
N SER A 50 20.10 -7.52 -1.18
CA SER A 50 19.62 -8.89 -1.24
C SER A 50 18.74 -9.19 -0.05
N LEU A 51 17.54 -9.69 -0.29
CA LEU A 51 16.59 -10.03 0.78
C LEU A 51 16.98 -11.32 1.52
N GLY A 52 17.90 -12.12 0.96
CA GLY A 52 18.31 -13.41 1.52
C GLY A 52 17.47 -14.58 1.01
N SER A 53 17.88 -15.79 1.39
CA SER A 53 17.29 -17.04 0.89
C SER A 53 15.85 -17.32 1.35
N LEU A 54 15.42 -16.71 2.45
CA LEU A 54 14.05 -16.78 2.99
C LEU A 54 13.34 -15.43 2.92
N GLY A 55 13.95 -14.44 2.29
CA GLY A 55 13.35 -13.12 2.10
C GLY A 55 12.08 -13.20 1.24
N SER A 56 11.14 -12.33 1.51
CA SER A 56 9.84 -12.30 0.82
C SER A 56 9.34 -10.90 0.58
N VAL A 57 8.49 -10.77 -0.42
CA VAL A 57 7.80 -9.52 -0.75
C VAL A 57 6.32 -9.79 -0.99
N GLY A 58 5.48 -8.85 -0.58
CA GLY A 58 4.05 -8.89 -0.85
C GLY A 58 3.46 -7.50 -0.85
N GLY A 59 2.50 -7.26 -1.70
CA GLY A 59 1.81 -5.98 -1.76
C GLY A 59 0.52 -6.05 -2.52
N ASP A 60 -0.38 -5.13 -2.17
CA ASP A 60 -1.68 -4.97 -2.79
C ASP A 60 -1.97 -3.50 -3.03
N TYR A 61 -2.78 -3.22 -4.04
CA TYR A 61 -3.25 -1.88 -4.32
C TYR A 61 -4.66 -1.85 -4.88
N THR A 62 -5.31 -0.71 -4.75
CA THR A 62 -6.57 -0.39 -5.41
C THR A 62 -6.45 0.91 -6.18
N VAL A 63 -7.24 1.05 -7.23
CA VAL A 63 -7.37 2.30 -7.99
C VAL A 63 -8.83 2.72 -7.98
N GLU A 64 -9.12 3.88 -7.43
CA GLU A 64 -10.45 4.44 -7.34
C GLU A 64 -10.41 5.96 -7.43
N GLY A 65 -11.32 6.56 -8.20
CA GLY A 65 -11.45 8.02 -8.31
C GLY A 65 -10.16 8.76 -8.70
N GLY A 66 -9.29 8.15 -9.52
CA GLY A 66 -8.01 8.74 -9.90
C GLY A 66 -6.96 8.72 -8.78
N ARG A 67 -7.14 7.85 -7.77
CA ARG A 67 -6.19 7.65 -6.67
C ARG A 67 -5.77 6.19 -6.60
N CYS A 68 -4.52 5.98 -6.24
CA CYS A 68 -3.97 4.67 -5.91
C CYS A 68 -3.78 4.58 -4.39
N ARG A 69 -4.42 3.58 -3.77
CA ARG A 69 -4.13 3.17 -2.38
C ARG A 69 -3.33 1.89 -2.44
N TRP A 70 -2.31 1.77 -1.63
CA TRP A 70 -1.40 0.63 -1.70
C TRP A 70 -0.79 0.31 -0.34
N ALA A 71 -0.38 -0.95 -0.19
CA ALA A 71 0.41 -1.43 0.93
C ALA A 71 1.43 -2.46 0.43
N ALA A 72 2.59 -2.49 1.06
CA ALA A 72 3.67 -3.42 0.74
C ALA A 72 4.43 -3.84 1.99
N THR A 73 4.88 -5.09 1.98
CA THR A 73 5.78 -5.63 2.99
C THR A 73 6.96 -6.30 2.31
N ILE A 74 8.15 -6.01 2.80
CA ILE A 74 9.42 -6.56 2.32
C ILE A 74 10.17 -7.12 3.52
N VAL A 75 10.48 -8.40 3.50
CA VAL A 75 11.13 -9.14 4.58
C VAL A 75 12.52 -9.55 4.14
N PHE A 76 13.51 -9.24 4.95
CA PHE A 76 14.87 -9.73 4.82
C PHE A 76 15.03 -10.94 5.73
N ASP A 77 15.35 -12.11 5.20
CA ASP A 77 15.51 -13.29 6.03
C ASP A 77 16.41 -14.34 5.40
N GLY A 78 16.98 -15.20 6.26
CA GLY A 78 17.85 -16.28 5.87
C GLY A 78 19.28 -15.84 5.55
N SER A 79 20.01 -16.70 4.85
CA SER A 79 21.39 -16.45 4.43
C SER A 79 21.45 -15.58 3.18
N GLY A 80 22.56 -14.84 3.02
CA GLY A 80 22.79 -13.99 1.85
C GLY A 80 22.06 -12.66 1.89
N VAL A 81 21.51 -12.23 3.05
CA VAL A 81 21.02 -10.87 3.25
C VAL A 81 22.17 -9.89 3.08
N SER A 82 21.98 -8.89 2.24
CA SER A 82 22.93 -7.78 2.11
C SER A 82 22.19 -6.45 1.97
N ALA A 83 22.81 -5.41 2.52
CA ALA A 83 22.25 -4.06 2.47
C ALA A 83 22.36 -3.40 1.09
N GLY A 84 23.17 -3.94 0.18
CA GLY A 84 23.48 -3.22 -1.05
C GLY A 84 24.25 -1.93 -0.77
N SER A 85 24.07 -0.89 -1.60
CA SER A 85 24.70 0.42 -1.38
C SER A 85 23.92 1.56 -2.03
N GLY A 86 23.97 2.74 -1.40
CA GLY A 86 23.26 3.94 -1.87
C GLY A 86 21.91 4.16 -1.18
N ALA A 87 21.18 5.14 -1.67
CA ALA A 87 19.84 5.50 -1.17
C ALA A 87 18.79 4.47 -1.61
N TYR A 88 17.91 4.11 -0.68
CA TYR A 88 16.84 3.17 -0.97
C TYR A 88 15.62 3.83 -1.60
N ARG A 89 14.97 3.05 -2.47
CA ARG A 89 13.72 3.43 -3.11
C ARG A 89 12.81 2.21 -3.27
N VAL A 90 11.51 2.45 -3.20
CA VAL A 90 10.48 1.44 -3.37
C VAL A 90 9.75 1.67 -4.70
N LEU A 91 9.51 0.59 -5.45
CA LEU A 91 8.69 0.64 -6.65
C LEU A 91 7.22 0.81 -6.26
N LEU A 92 6.56 1.80 -6.85
CA LEU A 92 5.13 2.05 -6.68
C LEU A 92 4.32 1.18 -7.65
N PRO A 93 3.11 0.71 -7.27
CA PRO A 93 2.28 -0.12 -8.15
C PRO A 93 1.78 0.61 -9.39
N VAL A 94 1.59 1.93 -9.31
CA VAL A 94 1.16 2.80 -10.41
C VAL A 94 1.95 4.11 -10.33
N ALA A 95 2.29 4.70 -11.47
CA ALA A 95 2.97 6.00 -11.49
C ALA A 95 2.07 7.11 -10.92
N PRO A 96 2.57 7.95 -9.99
CA PRO A 96 1.88 9.15 -9.57
C PRO A 96 1.61 10.10 -10.73
N LYS A 97 0.54 10.88 -10.63
CA LYS A 97 0.21 11.90 -11.64
C LYS A 97 1.37 12.89 -11.82
N ALA A 98 1.72 13.18 -13.07
CA ALA A 98 2.84 14.07 -13.38
C ALA A 98 2.65 15.51 -12.88
N SER A 99 1.41 15.93 -12.63
CA SER A 99 1.07 17.28 -12.17
C SER A 99 0.88 17.41 -10.64
N ILE A 100 1.32 16.41 -9.85
CA ILE A 100 1.19 16.50 -8.38
C ILE A 100 2.13 17.56 -7.81
N THR A 101 1.60 18.37 -6.90
CA THR A 101 2.38 19.36 -6.15
C THR A 101 3.04 18.70 -4.91
N PHE A 102 2.34 17.75 -4.29
CA PHE A 102 2.85 16.99 -3.15
C PHE A 102 3.57 15.73 -3.62
N ARG A 103 4.78 15.54 -3.13
CA ARG A 103 5.62 14.38 -3.47
C ARG A 103 5.37 13.17 -2.56
N HIS A 104 4.77 13.41 -1.39
CA HIS A 104 4.51 12.35 -0.42
C HIS A 104 3.50 11.34 -0.99
N VAL A 105 3.90 10.09 -1.06
CA VAL A 105 3.10 8.98 -1.64
C VAL A 105 2.81 7.88 -0.64
N GLY A 106 3.38 7.96 0.56
CA GLY A 106 3.13 7.00 1.62
C GLY A 106 4.08 7.12 2.79
N SER A 107 3.86 6.28 3.78
CA SER A 107 4.68 6.16 4.98
C SER A 107 4.64 4.73 5.50
N GLY A 108 5.42 4.44 6.52
CA GLY A 108 5.42 3.15 7.17
C GLY A 108 6.49 3.01 8.22
N TRP A 109 6.83 1.76 8.48
CA TRP A 109 7.78 1.39 9.50
C TRP A 109 8.83 0.43 8.96
N TRP A 110 10.06 0.67 9.35
CA TRP A 110 11.14 -0.26 9.13
C TRP A 110 11.59 -0.83 10.48
N TYR A 111 11.34 -2.12 10.66
CA TYR A 111 11.90 -2.86 11.77
C TYR A 111 13.34 -3.29 11.44
N LEU A 112 14.28 -2.89 12.27
CA LEU A 112 15.71 -3.24 12.17
C LEU A 112 16.11 -3.98 13.44
N PRO A 113 16.52 -5.25 13.35
CA PRO A 113 16.86 -6.05 14.53
C PRO A 113 18.22 -5.70 15.13
N THR A 114 19.11 -5.08 14.36
CA THR A 114 20.47 -4.72 14.75
C THR A 114 20.85 -3.32 14.29
N PRO A 115 21.80 -2.59 14.90
CA PRO A 115 22.50 -2.91 16.16
C PRO A 115 21.61 -2.76 17.40
N THR A 116 20.55 -1.96 17.32
CA THR A 116 19.56 -1.76 18.38
C THR A 116 18.18 -2.10 17.80
N PRO A 117 17.54 -3.19 18.26
CA PRO A 117 16.23 -3.56 17.79
C PRO A 117 15.22 -2.42 17.93
N GLY A 118 14.46 -2.14 16.90
CA GLY A 118 13.43 -1.12 16.95
C GLY A 118 12.80 -0.79 15.61
N PHE A 119 11.68 -0.08 15.70
CA PHE A 119 10.99 0.46 14.55
C PHE A 119 11.50 1.86 14.23
N ARG A 120 11.67 2.14 12.95
CA ARG A 120 11.95 3.47 12.43
C ARG A 120 10.82 3.88 11.51
N GLN A 121 10.28 5.05 11.73
CA GLN A 121 9.31 5.63 10.82
C GLN A 121 10.01 6.01 9.52
N VAL A 122 9.36 5.68 8.41
CA VAL A 122 9.82 6.07 7.08
C VAL A 122 8.70 6.78 6.33
N GLU A 123 9.05 7.77 5.55
CA GLU A 123 8.20 8.47 4.63
C GLU A 123 8.65 8.18 3.20
N LEU A 124 7.73 8.24 2.27
CA LEU A 124 7.96 7.91 0.88
C LEU A 124 7.61 9.11 0.00
N ASP A 125 8.60 9.62 -0.69
CA ASP A 125 8.48 10.70 -1.65
C ASP A 125 8.76 10.21 -3.06
N ALA A 126 7.87 10.52 -4.01
CA ALA A 126 8.07 10.23 -5.42
C ALA A 126 8.19 11.53 -6.23
N SER A 127 8.98 11.49 -7.27
CA SER A 127 8.96 12.55 -8.30
C SER A 127 7.67 12.44 -9.11
N PRO A 128 7.10 13.57 -9.58
CA PRO A 128 5.94 13.57 -10.46
C PRO A 128 6.13 12.67 -11.68
N GLY A 129 5.20 11.74 -11.92
CA GLY A 129 5.30 10.75 -13.00
C GLY A 129 6.35 9.65 -12.80
N GLY A 130 7.12 9.69 -11.74
CA GLY A 130 8.13 8.66 -11.42
C GLY A 130 7.52 7.45 -10.73
N VAL A 131 7.97 6.26 -11.07
CA VAL A 131 7.49 5.00 -10.45
C VAL A 131 8.27 4.61 -9.20
N TRP A 132 9.33 5.33 -8.86
CA TRP A 132 10.15 5.09 -7.69
C TRP A 132 9.91 6.14 -6.61
N ALA A 133 9.59 5.66 -5.41
CA ALA A 133 9.53 6.48 -4.21
C ALA A 133 10.82 6.29 -3.41
N ARG A 134 11.52 7.39 -3.14
CA ARG A 134 12.66 7.39 -2.22
C ARG A 134 12.16 7.34 -0.78
N MET A 135 12.95 6.75 0.09
CA MET A 135 12.66 6.59 1.49
C MET A 135 13.38 7.66 2.31
N ILE A 136 12.66 8.26 3.25
CA ILE A 136 13.17 9.31 4.15
C ILE A 136 12.82 8.91 5.59
N CYS A 137 13.72 9.12 6.53
CA CYS A 137 13.48 8.96 7.97
C CYS A 137 13.94 10.21 8.73
N GLU A 138 13.79 10.22 10.04
CA GLU A 138 14.21 11.33 10.90
C GLU A 138 15.71 11.70 10.74
N ALA A 139 16.54 10.73 10.37
CA ALA A 139 17.99 10.93 10.14
C ALA A 139 18.31 11.38 8.70
N GLY A 140 17.29 11.61 7.85
CA GLY A 140 17.45 12.00 6.46
C GLY A 140 17.08 10.89 5.47
N GLU A 141 17.69 10.86 4.29
CA GLU A 141 17.43 9.84 3.29
C GLU A 141 17.87 8.45 3.76
N VAL A 142 16.98 7.47 3.64
CA VAL A 142 17.27 6.09 4.06
C VAL A 142 18.24 5.45 3.07
N THR A 143 19.37 4.97 3.58
CA THR A 143 20.42 4.31 2.81
C THR A 143 20.74 2.94 3.40
N HIS A 144 21.68 2.23 2.78
CA HIS A 144 22.22 0.97 3.30
C HIS A 144 22.86 1.07 4.69
N ALA A 145 23.13 2.28 5.18
CA ALA A 145 23.76 2.54 6.48
C ALA A 145 22.92 3.44 7.40
N VAL A 146 21.85 4.05 6.90
CA VAL A 146 21.00 5.00 7.65
C VAL A 146 19.54 4.59 7.53
N PRO A 147 18.82 4.39 8.64
CA PRO A 147 19.24 4.49 10.04
C PRO A 147 20.17 3.35 10.50
N ALA A 148 20.16 2.21 9.85
CA ALA A 148 21.08 1.08 10.03
C ALA A 148 20.96 0.11 8.86
N ALA A 149 22.00 -0.69 8.62
CA ALA A 149 21.97 -1.72 7.58
C ALA A 149 20.89 -2.79 7.90
N PRO A 150 20.07 -3.21 6.92
CA PRO A 150 19.17 -4.33 7.12
C PRO A 150 19.97 -5.63 7.32
N SER A 151 19.45 -6.48 8.17
CA SER A 151 19.97 -7.82 8.43
C SER A 151 18.83 -8.82 8.39
N ALA A 152 19.09 -10.11 8.55
CA ALA A 152 18.05 -11.12 8.67
C ALA A 152 17.03 -10.72 9.75
N THR A 153 15.75 -10.99 9.48
CA THR A 153 14.57 -10.56 10.24
C THR A 153 14.22 -9.06 10.20
N ALA A 154 14.91 -8.26 9.38
CA ALA A 154 14.45 -6.89 9.11
C ALA A 154 13.17 -6.91 8.28
N VAL A 155 12.23 -6.02 8.61
CA VAL A 155 10.93 -5.92 7.92
C VAL A 155 10.63 -4.47 7.60
N LEU A 156 10.37 -4.19 6.33
CA LEU A 156 9.84 -2.92 5.86
C LEU A 156 8.35 -3.09 5.54
N SER A 157 7.49 -2.34 6.23
CA SER A 157 6.06 -2.25 5.94
C SER A 157 5.71 -0.82 5.60
N VAL A 158 5.23 -0.59 4.40
CA VAL A 158 4.91 0.74 3.87
C VAL A 158 3.59 0.74 3.13
N GLY A 159 2.97 1.90 3.04
CA GLY A 159 1.74 2.07 2.28
C GLY A 159 1.30 3.52 2.24
N GLY A 160 0.29 3.81 1.42
CA GLY A 160 -0.18 5.17 1.28
C GLY A 160 -1.26 5.34 0.22
N GLU A 161 -1.52 6.59 -0.10
CA GLU A 161 -2.47 6.98 -1.11
C GLU A 161 -1.96 8.20 -1.87
N TYR A 162 -2.04 8.17 -3.20
CA TYR A 162 -1.62 9.28 -4.06
C TYR A 162 -2.46 9.37 -5.33
N PRO A 163 -2.56 10.56 -5.95
CA PRO A 163 -3.27 10.72 -7.22
C PRO A 163 -2.49 10.12 -8.39
N ILE A 164 -3.22 9.51 -9.31
CA ILE A 164 -2.71 8.94 -10.57
C ILE A 164 -3.33 9.62 -11.78
N ALA A 165 -2.80 9.36 -12.97
CA ALA A 165 -3.31 9.93 -14.21
C ALA A 165 -4.70 9.38 -14.59
#